data_3705fb9ad6b36db119bf94164753e388
#
_entry.id   3705fb9ad6b36db119bf94164753e388
#
_cell.length_a   1.000
_cell.length_b   1.000
_cell.length_c   1.000
_cell.angle_alpha   90.00
_cell.angle_beta   90.00
_cell.angle_gamma   90.00
#
_symmetry.space_group_name_H-M   'P 1'
#
loop_
_entity.id
_entity.type
_entity.pdbx_description
1 polymer ?
#
loop_
_entity_poly.entity_id
_entity_poly.type
_entity_poly.pdbx_seq_one_letter_code
_entity_poly.pdbx_strand_id
1 'polypeptide(L)'
;MSRVHWLGTGLSSIPGLRKLLKKGYETFVWNRTVEKAQNLLGDLTNNIYKFDFNELEKQTTSGDVLISMLPANYHLDVANLCLKKNANFVSSSYISEDLRKLNNTVKGKSLVFLNEVGLDPGIDHLMAHELVKQYKEFSDYNANNIVEFFSFCGGLPKKPNDFCYKFSWSPLGVLKALKSKATAIENFEQVDTLRPWHNVKIHEIPSINKERFEVYPNRDSLPFINQYEFENNWRVKRFVRGTLRNLGWKSAWKEIFEVIEEINIESDQEKLEKLSNMLWEKYSYEEKEKDRVVLNVSLKASRDNTCFFDRSFL
;
A
#
# COMPACT_ATOMS: atom_id res chain seq x y z
N MET A 1 14.04 4.66 -28.05
CA MET A 1 12.97 4.17 -27.15
C MET A 1 13.32 4.58 -25.73
N SER A 2 12.33 4.90 -24.92
CA SER A 2 12.57 5.19 -23.50
C SER A 2 13.02 3.92 -22.77
N ARG A 3 14.09 4.03 -21.99
CA ARG A 3 14.62 2.93 -21.18
C ARG A 3 13.97 2.93 -19.82
N VAL A 4 13.90 1.78 -19.20
CA VAL A 4 13.39 1.61 -17.83
C VAL A 4 14.55 1.38 -16.88
N HIS A 5 14.67 2.19 -15.84
CA HIS A 5 15.55 1.94 -14.71
C HIS A 5 14.71 1.44 -13.53
N TRP A 6 14.87 0.16 -13.21
CA TRP A 6 14.15 -0.47 -12.11
C TRP A 6 15.04 -0.51 -10.85
N LEU A 7 14.63 0.19 -9.81
CA LEU A 7 15.42 0.38 -8.60
C LEU A 7 14.89 -0.48 -7.46
N GLY A 8 15.60 -1.53 -7.10
CA GLY A 8 15.28 -2.45 -6.01
C GLY A 8 14.60 -3.75 -6.44
N THR A 9 15.11 -4.88 -5.91
CA THR A 9 14.57 -6.23 -6.14
C THR A 9 14.03 -6.82 -4.84
N GLY A 10 13.16 -6.06 -4.17
CA GLY A 10 12.43 -6.50 -2.98
C GLY A 10 11.38 -7.58 -3.32
N LEU A 11 10.82 -8.20 -2.28
CA LEU A 11 9.88 -9.32 -2.42
C LEU A 11 8.69 -9.00 -3.35
N SER A 12 8.10 -7.81 -3.21
CA SER A 12 6.94 -7.39 -3.99
C SER A 12 7.27 -6.91 -5.42
N SER A 13 8.54 -6.65 -5.74
CA SER A 13 8.94 -6.05 -7.03
C SER A 13 9.14 -7.07 -8.15
N ILE A 14 9.54 -8.30 -7.81
CA ILE A 14 10.00 -9.31 -8.77
C ILE A 14 8.94 -9.70 -9.81
N PRO A 15 7.67 -9.95 -9.47
CA PRO A 15 6.66 -10.33 -10.48
C PRO A 15 6.48 -9.25 -11.56
N GLY A 16 6.41 -7.98 -11.16
CA GLY A 16 6.28 -6.85 -12.08
C GLY A 16 7.51 -6.68 -12.97
N LEU A 17 8.71 -6.73 -12.39
CA LEU A 17 9.96 -6.62 -13.11
C LEU A 17 10.13 -7.76 -14.14
N ARG A 18 9.90 -9.02 -13.74
CA ARG A 18 9.94 -10.16 -14.66
C ARG A 18 8.93 -10.01 -15.80
N LYS A 19 7.75 -9.43 -15.54
CA LYS A 19 6.74 -9.16 -16.56
C LYS A 19 7.22 -8.12 -17.58
N LEU A 20 7.88 -7.05 -17.14
CA LEU A 20 8.45 -6.03 -18.03
C LEU A 20 9.55 -6.63 -18.90
N LEU A 21 10.49 -7.36 -18.31
CA LEU A 21 11.58 -8.03 -19.02
C LEU A 21 11.05 -9.01 -20.08
N LYS A 22 10.07 -9.84 -19.73
CA LYS A 22 9.44 -10.80 -20.69
C LYS A 22 8.69 -10.10 -21.83
N LYS A 23 8.25 -8.86 -21.64
CA LYS A 23 7.64 -8.04 -22.69
C LYS A 23 8.65 -7.33 -23.59
N GLY A 24 9.96 -7.51 -23.34
CA GLY A 24 11.03 -6.95 -24.16
C GLY A 24 11.33 -5.47 -23.89
N TYR A 25 10.85 -4.89 -22.80
CA TYR A 25 11.26 -3.54 -22.43
C TYR A 25 12.73 -3.50 -22.07
N GLU A 26 13.49 -2.56 -22.64
CA GLU A 26 14.89 -2.33 -22.28
C GLU A 26 14.96 -1.84 -20.84
N THR A 27 15.37 -2.74 -19.93
CA THR A 27 15.31 -2.51 -18.49
C THR A 27 16.67 -2.69 -17.84
N PHE A 28 17.12 -1.68 -17.12
CA PHE A 28 18.33 -1.62 -16.31
C PHE A 28 17.93 -1.83 -14.85
N VAL A 29 18.40 -2.91 -14.25
CA VAL A 29 18.03 -3.29 -12.87
C VAL A 29 19.11 -2.81 -11.91
N TRP A 30 18.73 -2.05 -10.91
CA TRP A 30 19.62 -1.49 -9.90
C TRP A 30 19.30 -2.09 -8.54
N ASN A 31 20.27 -2.78 -7.94
CA ASN A 31 20.08 -3.39 -6.63
C ASN A 31 21.31 -3.26 -5.74
N ARG A 32 21.11 -3.15 -4.43
CA ARG A 32 22.21 -3.09 -3.46
C ARG A 32 23.11 -4.34 -3.53
N THR A 33 22.50 -5.51 -3.65
CA THR A 33 23.18 -6.81 -3.75
C THR A 33 22.97 -7.36 -5.15
N VAL A 34 23.99 -7.28 -6.00
CA VAL A 34 23.93 -7.68 -7.42
C VAL A 34 23.64 -9.18 -7.55
N GLU A 35 24.32 -10.01 -6.78
CA GLU A 35 24.19 -11.47 -6.80
C GLU A 35 22.73 -11.90 -6.52
N LYS A 36 22.06 -11.23 -5.58
CA LYS A 36 20.64 -11.48 -5.31
C LYS A 36 19.76 -11.19 -6.54
N ALA A 37 20.03 -10.10 -7.22
CA ALA A 37 19.28 -9.73 -8.42
C ALA A 37 19.58 -10.69 -9.58
N GLN A 38 20.83 -11.12 -9.75
CA GLN A 38 21.24 -12.12 -10.74
C GLN A 38 20.57 -13.47 -10.52
N ASN A 39 20.47 -13.95 -9.29
CA ASN A 39 19.79 -15.20 -8.96
C ASN A 39 18.29 -15.14 -9.29
N LEU A 40 17.67 -13.96 -9.20
CA LEU A 40 16.22 -13.79 -9.43
C LEU A 40 15.86 -13.48 -10.90
N LEU A 41 16.81 -12.97 -11.70
CA LEU A 41 16.53 -12.35 -13.00
C LEU A 41 17.53 -12.75 -14.10
N GLY A 42 18.62 -13.46 -13.78
CA GLY A 42 19.68 -13.80 -14.72
C GLY A 42 19.22 -14.65 -15.91
N ASP A 43 18.04 -15.27 -15.79
CA ASP A 43 17.37 -15.97 -16.89
C ASP A 43 16.72 -15.02 -17.92
N LEU A 44 16.58 -13.71 -17.60
CA LEU A 44 15.87 -12.74 -18.42
C LEU A 44 16.72 -11.54 -18.83
N THR A 45 17.77 -11.19 -18.07
CA THR A 45 18.60 -10.02 -18.37
C THR A 45 19.98 -10.11 -17.73
N ASN A 46 20.97 -9.52 -18.42
CA ASN A 46 22.32 -9.27 -17.89
C ASN A 46 22.49 -7.78 -17.46
N ASN A 47 21.48 -6.93 -17.69
CA ASN A 47 21.54 -5.51 -17.36
C ASN A 47 21.25 -5.28 -15.87
N ILE A 48 22.10 -5.84 -15.00
CA ILE A 48 21.98 -5.78 -13.54
C ILE A 48 23.19 -5.04 -12.98
N TYR A 49 22.93 -3.97 -12.23
CA TYR A 49 23.93 -3.04 -11.73
C TYR A 49 23.83 -2.88 -10.22
N LYS A 50 24.98 -2.63 -9.58
CA LYS A 50 25.02 -2.20 -8.19
C LYS A 50 24.37 -0.82 -8.08
N PHE A 51 23.41 -0.67 -7.16
CA PHE A 51 22.78 0.62 -6.94
C PHE A 51 23.76 1.63 -6.39
N ASP A 52 24.00 2.68 -7.15
CA ASP A 52 24.75 3.87 -6.83
C ASP A 52 24.10 5.06 -7.50
N PHE A 53 23.85 6.14 -6.75
CA PHE A 53 23.16 7.32 -7.27
C PHE A 53 23.95 8.03 -8.38
N ASN A 54 25.28 8.10 -8.27
CA ASN A 54 26.10 8.78 -9.26
C ASN A 54 26.10 8.02 -10.59
N GLU A 55 26.20 6.69 -10.53
CA GLU A 55 26.13 5.85 -11.71
C GLU A 55 24.74 5.84 -12.34
N LEU A 56 23.67 5.81 -11.52
CA LEU A 56 22.29 5.95 -11.99
C LEU A 56 22.10 7.30 -12.69
N GLU A 57 22.61 8.39 -12.12
CA GLU A 57 22.57 9.71 -12.73
C GLU A 57 23.29 9.78 -14.06
N LYS A 58 24.47 9.19 -14.19
CA LYS A 58 25.25 9.14 -15.45
C LYS A 58 24.50 8.38 -16.54
N GLN A 59 23.83 7.30 -16.17
CA GLN A 59 23.14 6.44 -17.14
C GLN A 59 21.73 6.92 -17.50
N THR A 60 21.09 7.74 -16.65
CA THR A 60 19.74 8.26 -16.90
C THR A 60 19.79 9.37 -17.96
N THR A 61 18.93 9.25 -18.97
CA THR A 61 18.78 10.24 -20.04
C THR A 61 17.33 10.76 -20.12
N SER A 62 17.14 11.85 -20.86
CA SER A 62 15.80 12.42 -21.06
C SER A 62 14.84 11.42 -21.67
N GLY A 63 13.62 11.35 -21.12
CA GLY A 63 12.57 10.43 -21.54
C GLY A 63 12.63 9.03 -20.91
N ASP A 64 13.69 8.69 -20.16
CA ASP A 64 13.74 7.43 -19.41
C ASP A 64 12.66 7.38 -18.32
N VAL A 65 12.34 6.17 -17.84
CA VAL A 65 11.39 5.93 -16.76
C VAL A 65 12.12 5.27 -15.59
N LEU A 66 12.16 5.94 -14.44
CA LEU A 66 12.71 5.39 -13.20
C LEU A 66 11.59 4.83 -12.33
N ILE A 67 11.58 3.50 -12.15
CA ILE A 67 10.61 2.80 -11.27
C ILE A 67 11.29 2.54 -9.94
N SER A 68 10.90 3.29 -8.92
CA SER A 68 11.48 3.19 -7.58
C SER A 68 10.71 2.20 -6.71
N MET A 69 11.29 1.03 -6.50
CA MET A 69 10.88 0.02 -5.52
C MET A 69 11.84 0.00 -4.31
N LEU A 70 12.53 1.10 -4.08
CA LEU A 70 13.37 1.35 -2.91
C LEU A 70 12.51 1.68 -1.68
N PRO A 71 13.11 1.69 -0.47
CA PRO A 71 12.45 2.26 0.70
C PRO A 71 12.00 3.71 0.49
N ALA A 72 10.88 4.11 1.11
CA ALA A 72 10.19 5.37 0.83
C ALA A 72 11.08 6.63 1.00
N ASN A 73 12.08 6.59 1.89
CA ASN A 73 13.02 7.68 2.10
C ASN A 73 13.92 8.00 0.88
N TYR A 74 14.02 7.10 -0.10
CA TYR A 74 14.78 7.34 -1.34
C TYR A 74 13.93 7.95 -2.46
N HIS A 75 12.60 7.93 -2.35
CA HIS A 75 11.74 8.33 -3.48
C HIS A 75 11.90 9.79 -3.88
N LEU A 76 12.08 10.69 -2.90
CA LEU A 76 12.29 12.11 -3.20
C LEU A 76 13.58 12.35 -3.97
N ASP A 77 14.67 11.67 -3.60
CA ASP A 77 15.96 11.81 -4.28
C ASP A 77 15.88 11.29 -5.72
N VAL A 78 15.23 10.14 -5.93
CA VAL A 78 14.99 9.58 -7.27
C VAL A 78 14.10 10.51 -8.10
N ALA A 79 13.06 11.10 -7.51
CA ALA A 79 12.18 12.05 -8.17
C ALA A 79 12.93 13.33 -8.60
N ASN A 80 13.79 13.86 -7.72
CA ASN A 80 14.64 15.00 -8.04
C ASN A 80 15.65 14.68 -9.16
N LEU A 81 16.22 13.47 -9.16
CA LEU A 81 17.04 13.00 -10.28
C LEU A 81 16.25 12.97 -11.58
N CYS A 82 15.02 12.49 -11.58
CA CYS A 82 14.13 12.51 -12.74
C CYS A 82 13.89 13.92 -13.25
N LEU A 83 13.62 14.89 -12.36
CA LEU A 83 13.47 16.31 -12.72
C LEU A 83 14.74 16.87 -13.37
N LYS A 84 15.91 16.57 -12.80
CA LYS A 84 17.22 17.02 -13.30
C LYS A 84 17.50 16.47 -14.69
N LYS A 85 17.12 15.22 -14.96
CA LYS A 85 17.40 14.50 -16.21
C LYS A 85 16.27 14.59 -17.24
N ASN A 86 15.16 15.26 -16.94
CA ASN A 86 13.94 15.24 -17.74
C ASN A 86 13.45 13.79 -17.99
N ALA A 87 13.47 12.97 -16.97
CA ALA A 87 12.99 11.58 -16.94
C ALA A 87 11.66 11.48 -16.18
N ASN A 88 10.97 10.36 -16.33
CA ASN A 88 9.72 10.07 -15.68
C ASN A 88 9.94 9.24 -14.41
N PHE A 89 9.06 9.39 -13.43
CA PHE A 89 9.15 8.70 -12.14
C PHE A 89 7.92 7.83 -11.88
N VAL A 90 8.12 6.63 -11.34
CA VAL A 90 7.04 5.73 -10.92
C VAL A 90 7.38 5.14 -9.55
N SER A 91 6.39 5.08 -8.66
CA SER A 91 6.51 4.44 -7.35
C SER A 91 5.21 3.76 -6.93
N SER A 92 5.29 2.64 -6.21
CA SER A 92 4.15 1.97 -5.59
C SER A 92 3.80 2.51 -4.20
N SER A 93 4.58 3.45 -3.67
CA SER A 93 4.39 4.01 -2.34
C SER A 93 3.40 5.17 -2.33
N TYR A 94 2.81 5.44 -1.16
CA TYR A 94 2.01 6.64 -0.94
C TYR A 94 2.80 7.90 -1.27
N ILE A 95 2.12 8.88 -1.86
CA ILE A 95 2.72 10.17 -2.18
C ILE A 95 3.00 10.96 -0.90
N SER A 96 4.27 11.34 -0.68
CA SER A 96 4.65 12.23 0.40
C SER A 96 4.33 13.68 0.07
N GLU A 97 4.25 14.55 1.11
CA GLU A 97 4.05 15.99 0.91
C GLU A 97 5.15 16.61 0.05
N ASP A 98 6.40 16.18 0.21
CA ASP A 98 7.52 16.71 -0.56
C ASP A 98 7.44 16.30 -2.04
N LEU A 99 7.02 15.07 -2.34
CA LEU A 99 6.72 14.67 -3.71
C LEU A 99 5.55 15.48 -4.30
N ARG A 100 4.52 15.76 -3.50
CA ARG A 100 3.37 16.56 -3.93
C ARG A 100 3.75 18.01 -4.29
N LYS A 101 4.72 18.59 -3.59
CA LYS A 101 5.26 19.93 -3.90
C LYS A 101 5.91 20.01 -5.28
N LEU A 102 6.41 18.90 -5.83
CA LEU A 102 7.01 18.86 -7.16
C LEU A 102 6.00 18.94 -8.31
N ASN A 103 4.70 18.79 -8.03
CA ASN A 103 3.64 18.66 -9.05
C ASN A 103 3.68 19.74 -10.13
N ASN A 104 3.80 21.02 -9.75
CA ASN A 104 3.82 22.13 -10.72
C ASN A 104 5.08 22.11 -11.58
N THR A 105 6.23 21.77 -11.00
CA THR A 105 7.49 21.64 -11.74
C THR A 105 7.43 20.49 -12.74
N VAL A 106 6.88 19.35 -12.33
CA VAL A 106 6.69 18.16 -13.18
C VAL A 106 5.78 18.49 -14.36
N LYS A 107 4.64 19.12 -14.10
CA LYS A 107 3.70 19.56 -15.17
C LYS A 107 4.33 20.56 -16.11
N GLY A 108 5.07 21.54 -15.59
CA GLY A 108 5.77 22.55 -16.41
C GLY A 108 6.84 21.97 -17.32
N LYS A 109 7.39 20.80 -16.98
CA LYS A 109 8.35 20.06 -17.81
C LYS A 109 7.70 18.99 -18.70
N SER A 110 6.38 18.85 -18.69
CA SER A 110 5.63 17.79 -19.41
C SER A 110 6.13 16.38 -19.04
N LEU A 111 6.51 16.16 -17.79
CA LEU A 111 6.93 14.86 -17.26
C LEU A 111 5.77 14.14 -16.58
N VAL A 112 5.89 12.82 -16.47
CA VAL A 112 4.95 11.97 -15.74
C VAL A 112 5.59 11.46 -14.46
N PHE A 113 5.04 11.86 -13.31
CA PHE A 113 5.38 11.30 -12.00
C PHE A 113 4.15 10.58 -11.47
N LEU A 114 4.21 9.25 -11.43
CA LEU A 114 3.10 8.39 -11.08
C LEU A 114 3.42 7.66 -9.77
N ASN A 115 2.73 8.01 -8.72
CA ASN A 115 2.82 7.36 -7.42
C ASN A 115 1.64 6.43 -7.19
N GLU A 116 1.70 5.64 -6.13
CA GLU A 116 0.60 4.78 -5.70
C GLU A 116 0.22 3.76 -6.79
N VAL A 117 1.23 3.23 -7.53
CA VAL A 117 1.04 2.22 -8.56
C VAL A 117 1.18 0.83 -7.93
N GLY A 118 0.18 0.45 -7.17
CA GLY A 118 0.14 -0.81 -6.45
C GLY A 118 -1.29 -1.32 -6.26
N LEU A 119 -1.48 -2.17 -5.28
CA LEU A 119 -2.79 -2.67 -4.88
C LEU A 119 -3.44 -1.74 -3.85
N ASP A 120 -2.72 -1.45 -2.76
CA ASP A 120 -3.02 -0.51 -1.68
C ASP A 120 -1.68 0.08 -1.19
N PRO A 121 -1.37 1.27 -1.72
CA PRO A 121 -2.18 2.19 -2.52
C PRO A 121 -2.16 1.89 -4.04
N GLY A 122 -3.30 2.12 -4.69
CA GLY A 122 -3.44 2.12 -6.14
C GLY A 122 -4.77 1.58 -6.65
N ILE A 123 -4.95 0.27 -6.73
CA ILE A 123 -6.21 -0.34 -7.19
C ILE A 123 -7.37 0.02 -6.25
N ASP A 124 -7.12 0.08 -4.94
CA ASP A 124 -8.09 0.54 -3.94
C ASP A 124 -8.65 1.94 -4.25
N HIS A 125 -7.80 2.86 -4.74
CA HIS A 125 -8.23 4.20 -5.15
C HIS A 125 -9.14 4.16 -6.38
N LEU A 126 -8.78 3.34 -7.38
CA LEU A 126 -9.60 3.18 -8.58
C LEU A 126 -10.98 2.59 -8.24
N MET A 127 -11.02 1.60 -7.36
CA MET A 127 -12.26 1.01 -6.87
C MET A 127 -13.10 2.03 -6.10
N ALA A 128 -12.47 2.86 -5.26
CA ALA A 128 -13.15 3.91 -4.52
C ALA A 128 -13.78 4.96 -5.45
N HIS A 129 -13.01 5.46 -6.42
CA HIS A 129 -13.52 6.40 -7.43
C HIS A 129 -14.69 5.82 -8.23
N GLU A 130 -14.60 4.57 -8.64
CA GLU A 130 -15.67 3.90 -9.38
C GLU A 130 -16.93 3.76 -8.53
N LEU A 131 -16.83 3.39 -7.24
CA LEU A 131 -17.98 3.31 -6.34
C LEU A 131 -18.64 4.68 -6.11
N VAL A 132 -17.83 5.73 -5.91
CA VAL A 132 -18.35 7.11 -5.75
C VAL A 132 -19.06 7.57 -7.02
N LYS A 133 -18.49 7.30 -8.19
CA LYS A 133 -19.12 7.59 -9.47
C LYS A 133 -20.45 6.85 -9.61
N GLN A 134 -20.46 5.53 -9.38
CA GLN A 134 -21.68 4.72 -9.44
C GLN A 134 -22.77 5.22 -8.49
N TYR A 135 -22.38 5.70 -7.31
CA TYR A 135 -23.32 6.26 -6.35
C TYR A 135 -23.89 7.61 -6.84
N LYS A 136 -23.05 8.50 -7.37
CA LYS A 136 -23.51 9.80 -7.95
C LYS A 136 -24.44 9.63 -9.15
N GLU A 137 -24.26 8.57 -9.93
CA GLU A 137 -25.07 8.23 -11.09
C GLU A 137 -26.32 7.39 -10.74
N PHE A 138 -26.49 7.00 -9.47
CA PHE A 138 -27.60 6.16 -9.03
C PHE A 138 -28.92 6.94 -8.95
N SER A 139 -30.04 6.33 -9.36
CA SER A 139 -31.36 6.99 -9.45
C SER A 139 -31.82 7.60 -8.13
N ASP A 140 -31.52 6.97 -7.00
CA ASP A 140 -31.88 7.43 -5.66
C ASP A 140 -30.76 8.21 -4.97
N TYR A 141 -29.78 8.71 -5.76
CA TYR A 141 -28.75 9.59 -5.23
C TYR A 141 -29.37 10.81 -4.54
N ASN A 142 -28.91 11.08 -3.34
CA ASN A 142 -29.28 12.26 -2.58
C ASN A 142 -28.17 12.61 -1.59
N ALA A 143 -27.73 13.87 -1.59
CA ALA A 143 -26.66 14.34 -0.69
C ALA A 143 -27.01 14.19 0.81
N ASN A 144 -28.30 14.09 1.16
CA ASN A 144 -28.75 13.87 2.54
C ASN A 144 -28.71 12.37 2.96
N ASN A 145 -28.41 11.46 2.05
CA ASN A 145 -28.23 10.07 2.41
C ASN A 145 -27.05 9.91 3.37
N ILE A 146 -27.17 8.98 4.31
CA ILE A 146 -26.08 8.60 5.21
C ILE A 146 -25.14 7.67 4.44
N VAL A 147 -23.87 8.06 4.31
CA VAL A 147 -22.86 7.32 3.57
C VAL A 147 -21.91 6.61 4.52
N GLU A 148 -21.62 5.35 4.23
CA GLU A 148 -20.59 4.55 4.89
C GLU A 148 -19.62 3.99 3.84
N PHE A 149 -18.33 4.26 4.02
CA PHE A 149 -17.26 3.81 3.13
C PHE A 149 -16.21 3.02 3.88
N PHE A 150 -15.79 1.90 3.28
CA PHE A 150 -14.73 1.05 3.80
C PHE A 150 -13.80 0.63 2.67
N SER A 151 -12.50 0.70 2.94
CA SER A 151 -11.45 0.12 2.10
C SER A 151 -10.51 -0.69 2.98
N PHE A 152 -10.61 -2.02 2.90
CA PHE A 152 -9.79 -2.93 3.71
C PHE A 152 -8.94 -3.81 2.82
N CYS A 153 -7.63 -3.84 3.10
CA CYS A 153 -6.66 -4.67 2.39
C CYS A 153 -5.85 -5.53 3.35
N GLY A 154 -5.56 -6.77 2.97
CA GLY A 154 -4.68 -7.63 3.76
C GLY A 154 -4.03 -8.73 2.93
N GLY A 155 -2.72 -8.94 3.19
CA GLY A 155 -2.00 -10.14 2.78
C GLY A 155 -2.10 -11.18 3.89
N LEU A 156 -2.57 -12.36 3.57
CA LEU A 156 -2.92 -13.42 4.50
C LEU A 156 -2.28 -14.75 4.07
N PRO A 157 -1.91 -15.64 4.99
CA PRO A 157 -1.58 -17.00 4.63
C PRO A 157 -2.85 -17.71 4.09
N LYS A 158 -2.70 -18.38 2.95
CA LYS A 158 -3.82 -19.15 2.36
C LYS A 158 -4.28 -20.28 3.30
N LYS A 159 -3.33 -20.87 4.03
CA LYS A 159 -3.61 -21.79 5.14
C LYS A 159 -3.39 -21.03 6.44
N PRO A 160 -4.41 -20.87 7.27
CA PRO A 160 -4.25 -20.26 8.59
C PRO A 160 -3.21 -21.01 9.44
N ASN A 161 -2.47 -20.27 10.27
CA ASN A 161 -1.56 -20.79 11.29
C ASN A 161 -1.93 -20.20 12.65
N ASP A 162 -1.31 -20.68 13.71
CA ASP A 162 -1.61 -20.23 15.09
C ASP A 162 -1.24 -18.74 15.31
N PHE A 163 -0.33 -18.20 14.51
CA PHE A 163 0.04 -16.78 14.54
C PHE A 163 -0.93 -15.90 13.74
N CYS A 164 -1.88 -16.50 13.00
CA CYS A 164 -2.85 -15.83 12.11
C CYS A 164 -2.21 -14.90 11.06
N TYR A 165 -0.92 -15.08 10.78
CA TYR A 165 -0.16 -14.25 9.83
C TYR A 165 1.10 -14.95 9.33
N LYS A 166 1.53 -14.60 8.11
CA LYS A 166 2.86 -14.87 7.57
C LYS A 166 3.38 -13.65 6.82
N PHE A 167 4.69 -13.50 6.79
CA PHE A 167 5.34 -12.34 6.19
C PHE A 167 5.68 -12.60 4.71
N SER A 168 4.95 -11.97 3.81
CA SER A 168 5.28 -11.88 2.37
C SER A 168 6.09 -10.65 2.00
N TRP A 169 6.29 -9.74 2.97
CA TRP A 169 7.07 -8.53 2.84
C TRP A 169 7.76 -8.20 4.17
N SER A 170 8.45 -7.06 4.26
CA SER A 170 9.28 -6.69 5.40
C SER A 170 8.56 -6.74 6.76
N PRO A 171 8.93 -7.64 7.69
CA PRO A 171 8.39 -7.63 9.05
C PRO A 171 8.65 -6.31 9.77
N LEU A 172 9.82 -5.71 9.54
CA LEU A 172 10.17 -4.40 10.08
C LEU A 172 9.14 -3.33 9.69
N GLY A 173 8.69 -3.36 8.43
CA GLY A 173 7.64 -2.45 7.95
C GLY A 173 6.30 -2.68 8.66
N VAL A 174 5.92 -3.94 8.89
CA VAL A 174 4.71 -4.31 9.66
C VAL A 174 4.82 -3.83 11.10
N LEU A 175 5.93 -4.09 11.78
CA LEU A 175 6.15 -3.67 13.17
C LEU A 175 6.12 -2.14 13.32
N LYS A 176 6.73 -1.39 12.40
CA LYS A 176 6.65 0.06 12.40
C LYS A 176 5.22 0.57 12.19
N ALA A 177 4.45 -0.08 11.32
CA ALA A 177 3.04 0.26 11.10
C ALA A 177 2.17 0.07 12.34
N LEU A 178 2.49 -0.90 13.21
CA LEU A 178 1.79 -1.10 14.48
C LEU A 178 1.92 0.09 15.45
N LYS A 179 2.96 0.90 15.35
CA LYS A 179 3.15 2.15 16.14
C LYS A 179 2.43 3.36 15.55
N SER A 180 1.95 3.25 14.31
CA SER A 180 1.31 4.38 13.64
C SER A 180 -0.08 4.64 14.20
N LYS A 181 -0.40 5.90 14.42
CA LYS A 181 -1.77 6.34 14.68
C LYS A 181 -2.61 6.18 13.42
N ALA A 182 -3.90 5.99 13.61
CA ALA A 182 -4.88 6.01 12.53
C ALA A 182 -6.00 6.99 12.87
N THR A 183 -6.52 7.64 11.84
CA THR A 183 -7.67 8.55 11.95
C THR A 183 -8.73 8.13 10.94
N ALA A 184 -9.98 8.07 11.37
CA ALA A 184 -11.11 7.67 10.55
C ALA A 184 -12.37 8.47 10.93
N ILE A 185 -13.44 8.38 10.14
CA ILE A 185 -14.76 8.84 10.55
C ILE A 185 -15.55 7.64 11.06
N GLU A 186 -16.10 7.73 12.26
CA GLU A 186 -17.03 6.77 12.83
C GLU A 186 -18.18 7.51 13.53
N ASN A 187 -19.43 7.10 13.26
CA ASN A 187 -20.62 7.75 13.79
C ASN A 187 -20.68 9.27 13.58
N PHE A 188 -20.27 9.72 12.37
CA PHE A 188 -20.19 11.13 11.93
C PHE A 188 -19.09 11.96 12.60
N GLU A 189 -18.24 11.35 13.41
CA GLU A 189 -17.17 12.04 14.16
C GLU A 189 -15.80 11.49 13.76
N GLN A 190 -14.81 12.36 13.82
CA GLN A 190 -13.42 11.93 13.68
C GLN A 190 -13.01 11.13 14.91
N VAL A 191 -12.46 9.95 14.67
CA VAL A 191 -11.95 9.05 15.72
C VAL A 191 -10.47 8.76 15.47
N ASP A 192 -9.65 9.05 16.47
CA ASP A 192 -8.24 8.72 16.47
C ASP A 192 -8.00 7.41 17.19
N THR A 193 -7.26 6.52 16.54
CA THR A 193 -6.84 5.23 17.09
C THR A 193 -5.33 5.27 17.32
N LEU A 194 -4.90 5.23 18.56
CA LEU A 194 -3.48 5.33 18.93
C LEU A 194 -2.66 4.13 18.45
N ARG A 195 -3.26 2.94 18.55
CA ARG A 195 -2.66 1.67 18.12
C ARG A 195 -3.68 0.84 17.35
N PRO A 196 -3.26 0.15 16.28
CA PRO A 196 -4.16 -0.66 15.47
C PRO A 196 -5.03 -1.64 16.30
N TRP A 197 -4.44 -2.33 17.26
CA TRP A 197 -5.14 -3.33 18.07
C TRP A 197 -6.13 -2.75 19.10
N HIS A 198 -6.18 -1.43 19.29
CA HIS A 198 -7.18 -0.80 20.16
C HIS A 198 -8.56 -0.73 19.50
N ASN A 199 -8.64 -0.75 18.17
CA ASN A 199 -9.89 -0.62 17.42
C ASN A 199 -10.05 -1.76 16.39
N VAL A 200 -9.86 -2.99 16.84
CA VAL A 200 -10.11 -4.17 15.99
C VAL A 200 -11.60 -4.49 16.00
N LYS A 201 -12.18 -4.61 14.80
CA LYS A 201 -13.59 -4.98 14.57
C LYS A 201 -13.67 -6.22 13.71
N ILE A 202 -14.82 -6.87 13.70
CA ILE A 202 -15.12 -7.96 12.76
C ILE A 202 -15.79 -7.35 11.52
N HIS A 203 -15.27 -7.70 10.36
CA HIS A 203 -15.81 -7.34 9.06
C HIS A 203 -16.15 -8.60 8.27
N GLU A 204 -17.37 -8.68 7.78
CA GLU A 204 -17.84 -9.77 6.93
C GLU A 204 -17.87 -9.31 5.48
N ILE A 205 -17.32 -10.13 4.58
CA ILE A 205 -17.32 -9.85 3.13
C ILE A 205 -18.33 -10.79 2.45
N PRO A 206 -19.51 -10.28 2.05
CA PRO A 206 -20.58 -11.11 1.49
C PRO A 206 -20.18 -11.85 0.21
N SER A 207 -19.37 -11.21 -0.66
CA SER A 207 -18.97 -11.75 -1.97
C SER A 207 -18.05 -12.98 -1.90
N ILE A 208 -17.48 -13.28 -0.73
CA ILE A 208 -16.68 -14.48 -0.49
C ILE A 208 -17.29 -15.35 0.62
N ASN A 209 -18.52 -15.80 0.40
CA ASN A 209 -19.26 -16.70 1.29
C ASN A 209 -19.41 -16.16 2.72
N LYS A 210 -19.55 -14.84 2.88
CA LYS A 210 -19.66 -14.17 4.18
C LYS A 210 -18.46 -14.46 5.09
N GLU A 211 -17.28 -14.59 4.50
CA GLU A 211 -16.06 -14.78 5.27
C GLU A 211 -15.80 -13.59 6.17
N ARG A 212 -15.36 -13.86 7.38
CA ARG A 212 -15.16 -12.87 8.44
C ARG A 212 -13.70 -12.67 8.72
N PHE A 213 -13.34 -11.41 8.94
CA PHE A 213 -11.97 -10.97 9.19
C PHE A 213 -11.92 -10.02 10.39
N GLU A 214 -10.77 -9.95 11.03
CA GLU A 214 -10.45 -8.84 11.90
C GLU A 214 -9.95 -7.67 11.05
N VAL A 215 -10.51 -6.47 11.29
CA VAL A 215 -10.09 -5.25 10.61
C VAL A 215 -9.78 -4.15 11.62
N TYR A 216 -8.85 -3.27 11.25
CA TYR A 216 -8.52 -2.08 12.04
C TYR A 216 -8.16 -0.91 11.13
N PRO A 217 -8.41 0.36 11.56
CA PRO A 217 -8.02 1.54 10.81
C PRO A 217 -6.51 1.58 10.61
N ASN A 218 -6.09 2.01 9.42
CA ASN A 218 -4.69 2.14 9.06
C ASN A 218 -4.40 3.55 8.56
N ARG A 219 -3.47 4.24 9.22
CA ARG A 219 -3.06 5.61 8.90
C ARG A 219 -4.22 6.62 8.98
N ASP A 220 -4.03 7.80 8.40
CA ASP A 220 -5.06 8.84 8.30
C ASP A 220 -5.93 8.59 7.05
N SER A 221 -7.22 8.34 7.28
CA SER A 221 -8.20 8.15 6.21
C SER A 221 -8.76 9.47 5.67
N LEU A 222 -8.67 10.57 6.43
CA LEU A 222 -9.39 11.82 6.11
C LEU A 222 -8.99 12.48 4.79
N PRO A 223 -7.69 12.52 4.39
CA PRO A 223 -7.29 13.10 3.11
C PRO A 223 -7.96 12.44 1.91
N PHE A 224 -8.34 11.18 2.04
CA PHE A 224 -8.95 10.40 0.97
C PHE A 224 -10.43 10.74 0.74
N ILE A 225 -11.11 11.39 1.69
CA ILE A 225 -12.48 11.92 1.50
C ILE A 225 -12.50 12.85 0.28
N ASN A 226 -11.60 13.82 0.26
CA ASN A 226 -11.48 14.75 -0.87
C ASN A 226 -10.88 14.07 -2.11
N GLN A 227 -9.90 13.17 -1.93
CA GLN A 227 -9.26 12.47 -3.04
C GLN A 227 -10.26 11.58 -3.79
N TYR A 228 -11.20 10.94 -3.12
CA TYR A 228 -12.25 10.12 -3.73
C TYR A 228 -13.48 10.95 -4.16
N GLU A 229 -13.39 12.27 -4.10
CA GLU A 229 -14.45 13.20 -4.56
C GLU A 229 -15.77 13.04 -3.80
N PHE A 230 -15.70 12.74 -2.50
CA PHE A 230 -16.86 12.87 -1.62
C PHE A 230 -17.25 14.34 -1.55
N GLU A 231 -18.55 14.63 -1.69
CA GLU A 231 -19.03 16.01 -1.63
C GLU A 231 -19.08 16.51 -0.18
N ASN A 232 -18.75 17.78 0.02
CA ASN A 232 -18.65 18.36 1.36
C ASN A 232 -19.97 18.34 2.15
N ASN A 233 -21.10 18.22 1.46
CA ASN A 233 -22.45 18.16 2.04
C ASN A 233 -22.92 16.73 2.32
N TRP A 234 -22.14 15.71 1.98
CA TRP A 234 -22.49 14.32 2.29
C TRP A 234 -22.47 14.05 3.79
N ARG A 235 -23.46 13.31 4.26
CA ARG A 235 -23.55 12.88 5.65
C ARG A 235 -22.73 11.58 5.84
N VAL A 236 -21.45 11.73 5.99
CA VAL A 236 -20.51 10.60 6.13
C VAL A 236 -20.55 10.05 7.56
N LYS A 237 -21.23 8.91 7.76
CA LYS A 237 -21.30 8.23 9.05
C LYS A 237 -20.03 7.44 9.33
N ARG A 238 -19.45 6.83 8.32
CA ARG A 238 -18.18 6.08 8.41
C ARG A 238 -17.34 6.32 7.17
N PHE A 239 -16.05 6.52 7.40
CA PHE A 239 -15.05 6.53 6.35
C PHE A 239 -13.77 5.93 6.92
N VAL A 240 -13.49 4.67 6.58
CA VAL A 240 -12.38 3.92 7.14
C VAL A 240 -11.56 3.27 6.04
N ARG A 241 -10.27 3.60 5.98
CA ARG A 241 -9.27 2.80 5.28
C ARG A 241 -8.51 1.99 6.33
N GLY A 242 -8.33 0.70 6.07
CA GLY A 242 -7.82 -0.17 7.11
C GLY A 242 -7.16 -1.44 6.61
N THR A 243 -6.63 -2.15 7.56
CA THR A 243 -5.96 -3.43 7.34
C THR A 243 -6.87 -4.58 7.74
N LEU A 244 -6.81 -5.65 6.94
CA LEU A 244 -7.57 -6.88 7.12
C LEU A 244 -6.64 -8.00 7.59
N ARG A 245 -7.10 -8.80 8.57
CA ARG A 245 -6.39 -9.93 9.17
C ARG A 245 -7.31 -11.13 9.33
N ASN A 246 -6.74 -12.34 9.41
CA ASN A 246 -7.48 -13.53 9.80
C ASN A 246 -8.07 -13.38 11.19
N LEU A 247 -9.21 -14.02 11.43
CA LEU A 247 -9.79 -14.08 12.79
C LEU A 247 -8.78 -14.67 13.77
N GLY A 248 -8.72 -14.08 14.97
CA GLY A 248 -7.78 -14.47 16.03
C GLY A 248 -6.43 -13.74 15.99
N TRP A 249 -6.18 -12.89 14.99
CA TRP A 249 -4.92 -12.14 14.88
C TRP A 249 -4.66 -11.29 16.13
N LYS A 250 -5.66 -10.58 16.63
CA LYS A 250 -5.51 -9.74 17.83
C LYS A 250 -5.02 -10.56 19.03
N SER A 251 -5.55 -11.75 19.21
CA SER A 251 -5.17 -12.64 20.32
C SER A 251 -3.79 -13.24 20.10
N ALA A 252 -3.50 -13.71 18.89
CA ALA A 252 -2.24 -14.32 18.53
C ALA A 252 -1.04 -13.36 18.61
N TRP A 253 -1.29 -12.06 18.43
CA TRP A 253 -0.24 -11.03 18.44
C TRP A 253 -0.09 -10.29 19.77
N LYS A 254 -0.78 -10.71 20.82
CA LYS A 254 -0.78 -10.02 22.12
C LYS A 254 0.64 -9.75 22.64
N GLU A 255 1.50 -10.76 22.67
CA GLU A 255 2.89 -10.62 23.12
C GLU A 255 3.70 -9.66 22.24
N ILE A 256 3.46 -9.67 20.91
CA ILE A 256 4.10 -8.73 20.01
C ILE A 256 3.65 -7.29 20.29
N PHE A 257 2.37 -7.08 20.60
CA PHE A 257 1.87 -5.74 20.95
C PHE A 257 2.50 -5.21 22.23
N GLU A 258 2.67 -6.05 23.25
CA GLU A 258 3.34 -5.68 24.49
C GLU A 258 4.78 -5.26 24.23
N VAL A 259 5.55 -6.05 23.49
CA VAL A 259 6.93 -5.72 23.11
C VAL A 259 6.99 -4.44 22.28
N ILE A 260 6.10 -4.28 21.30
CA ILE A 260 6.07 -3.08 20.44
C ILE A 260 5.69 -1.84 21.25
N GLU A 261 4.83 -1.93 22.26
CA GLU A 261 4.46 -0.78 23.09
C GLU A 261 5.67 -0.22 23.83
N GLU A 262 6.57 -1.06 24.28
CA GLU A 262 7.80 -0.68 25.01
C GLU A 262 8.91 -0.14 24.11
N ILE A 263 8.94 -0.54 22.81
CA ILE A 263 9.98 -0.12 21.87
C ILE A 263 9.76 1.33 21.43
N ASN A 264 10.81 2.15 21.52
CA ASN A 264 10.87 3.44 20.83
C ASN A 264 11.48 3.23 19.43
N ILE A 265 10.71 3.59 18.37
CA ILE A 265 11.13 3.34 16.97
C ILE A 265 12.42 4.09 16.60
N GLU A 266 12.70 5.24 17.21
CA GLU A 266 13.84 6.08 16.89
C GLU A 266 15.12 5.61 17.60
N SER A 267 15.01 5.25 18.87
CA SER A 267 16.17 4.87 19.71
C SER A 267 16.45 3.38 19.78
N ASP A 268 15.43 2.52 19.62
CA ASP A 268 15.55 1.06 19.78
C ASP A 268 15.57 0.30 18.45
N GLN A 269 16.20 0.85 17.42
CA GLN A 269 16.23 0.23 16.08
C GLN A 269 16.80 -1.18 16.10
N GLU A 270 17.85 -1.44 16.88
CA GLU A 270 18.46 -2.76 16.99
C GLU A 270 17.49 -3.81 17.57
N LYS A 271 16.73 -3.45 18.61
CA LYS A 271 15.69 -4.33 19.19
C LYS A 271 14.59 -4.63 18.17
N LEU A 272 14.18 -3.63 17.42
CA LEU A 272 13.14 -3.76 16.40
C LEU A 272 13.62 -4.64 15.23
N GLU A 273 14.86 -4.50 14.80
CA GLU A 273 15.47 -5.35 13.76
C GLU A 273 15.61 -6.79 14.25
N LYS A 274 16.04 -7.00 15.48
CA LYS A 274 16.15 -8.33 16.09
C LYS A 274 14.78 -9.03 16.14
N LEU A 275 13.75 -8.34 16.59
CA LEU A 275 12.38 -8.85 16.57
C LEU A 275 11.92 -9.16 15.14
N SER A 276 12.20 -8.27 14.20
CA SER A 276 11.88 -8.45 12.78
C SER A 276 12.52 -9.71 12.20
N ASN A 277 13.81 -9.94 12.49
CA ASN A 277 14.53 -11.11 11.99
C ASN A 277 13.98 -12.41 12.60
N MET A 278 13.72 -12.44 13.91
CA MET A 278 13.11 -13.58 14.60
C MET A 278 11.74 -13.92 13.99
N LEU A 279 10.90 -12.92 13.72
CA LEU A 279 9.59 -13.11 13.12
C LEU A 279 9.70 -13.59 11.66
N TRP A 280 10.70 -13.11 10.92
CA TRP A 280 10.97 -13.58 9.56
C TRP A 280 11.35 -15.06 9.55
N GLU A 281 12.28 -15.46 10.39
CA GLU A 281 12.72 -16.87 10.49
C GLU A 281 11.58 -17.82 10.82
N LYS A 282 10.67 -17.38 11.71
CA LYS A 282 9.59 -18.24 12.21
C LYS A 282 8.34 -18.24 11.33
N TYR A 283 8.03 -17.11 10.69
CA TYR A 283 6.74 -16.90 10.02
C TYR A 283 6.85 -16.36 8.58
N SER A 284 7.99 -16.55 7.90
CA SER A 284 8.06 -16.36 6.45
C SER A 284 7.35 -17.50 5.71
N TYR A 285 7.01 -17.23 4.43
CA TYR A 285 6.47 -18.27 3.58
C TYR A 285 7.54 -19.26 3.15
N GLU A 286 7.20 -20.53 3.10
CA GLU A 286 8.00 -21.57 2.47
C GLU A 286 7.94 -21.47 0.94
N GLU A 287 8.88 -22.09 0.23
CA GLU A 287 9.08 -21.94 -1.23
C GLU A 287 7.82 -22.19 -2.07
N LYS A 288 6.96 -23.10 -1.65
CA LYS A 288 5.72 -23.47 -2.40
C LYS A 288 4.44 -23.04 -1.68
N GLU A 289 4.59 -22.37 -0.57
CA GLU A 289 3.45 -21.91 0.20
C GLU A 289 2.80 -20.71 -0.48
N LYS A 290 1.47 -20.75 -0.55
CA LYS A 290 0.69 -19.67 -1.19
C LYS A 290 0.16 -18.70 -0.17
N ASP A 291 0.26 -17.43 -0.50
CA ASP A 291 -0.47 -16.36 0.15
C ASP A 291 -1.84 -16.14 -0.51
N ARG A 292 -2.61 -15.31 0.13
CA ARG A 292 -3.87 -14.76 -0.35
C ARG A 292 -3.90 -13.27 -0.06
N VAL A 293 -4.21 -12.48 -1.05
CA VAL A 293 -4.47 -11.05 -0.86
C VAL A 293 -5.96 -10.82 -0.98
N VAL A 294 -6.52 -10.05 -0.04
CA VAL A 294 -7.92 -9.62 -0.04
C VAL A 294 -7.93 -8.10 -0.02
N LEU A 295 -8.57 -7.50 -1.00
CA LEU A 295 -8.87 -6.07 -1.04
C LEU A 295 -10.38 -5.91 -1.20
N ASN A 296 -11.04 -5.35 -0.21
CA ASN A 296 -12.47 -5.08 -0.27
C ASN A 296 -12.73 -3.59 -0.10
N VAL A 297 -13.30 -2.98 -1.12
CA VAL A 297 -13.73 -1.58 -1.09
C VAL A 297 -15.25 -1.55 -1.22
N SER A 298 -15.94 -0.88 -0.31
CA SER A 298 -17.41 -0.84 -0.26
C SER A 298 -17.93 0.55 0.05
N LEU A 299 -19.07 0.87 -0.55
CA LEU A 299 -19.82 2.08 -0.30
C LEU A 299 -21.29 1.73 -0.11
N LYS A 300 -21.87 2.23 0.98
CA LYS A 300 -23.28 2.10 1.30
C LYS A 300 -23.91 3.48 1.45
N ALA A 301 -25.13 3.63 0.95
CA ALA A 301 -25.91 4.82 1.20
C ALA A 301 -27.31 4.44 1.68
N SER A 302 -27.76 5.08 2.76
CA SER A 302 -29.03 4.80 3.42
C SER A 302 -29.76 6.10 3.79
N ARG A 303 -31.08 6.00 3.90
CA ARG A 303 -31.98 7.06 4.39
C ARG A 303 -33.12 6.41 5.14
N ASP A 304 -33.51 6.96 6.27
CA ASP A 304 -34.61 6.47 7.11
C ASP A 304 -34.51 4.96 7.42
N ASN A 305 -33.27 4.51 7.76
CA ASN A 305 -32.91 3.12 8.02
C ASN A 305 -33.05 2.15 6.82
N THR A 306 -33.36 2.67 5.64
CA THR A 306 -33.39 1.87 4.41
C THR A 306 -32.10 2.06 3.62
N CYS A 307 -31.44 0.95 3.27
CA CYS A 307 -30.26 0.96 2.41
C CYS A 307 -30.70 0.95 0.94
N PHE A 308 -30.34 1.97 0.20
CA PHE A 308 -30.66 2.10 -1.23
C PHE A 308 -29.51 1.72 -2.12
N PHE A 309 -28.28 1.94 -1.65
CA PHE A 309 -27.07 1.62 -2.38
C PHE A 309 -26.15 0.80 -1.48
N ASP A 310 -25.77 -0.38 -1.92
CA ASP A 310 -24.80 -1.25 -1.24
C ASP A 310 -23.98 -1.97 -2.31
N ARG A 311 -22.79 -1.44 -2.59
CA ARG A 311 -21.89 -2.01 -3.58
C ARG A 311 -20.49 -2.18 -3.03
N SER A 312 -19.84 -3.22 -3.50
CA SER A 312 -18.45 -3.51 -3.14
C SER A 312 -17.69 -4.11 -4.31
N PHE A 313 -16.41 -3.81 -4.35
CA PHE A 313 -15.42 -4.53 -5.14
C PHE A 313 -14.59 -5.44 -4.23
N LEU A 314 -14.14 -6.56 -4.82
CA LEU A 314 -13.26 -7.52 -4.17
C LEU A 314 -12.10 -7.86 -5.11
#